data_8eb9d0e750d6de8a1013498046327f29
#
_entry.id   8eb9d0e750d6de8a1013498046327f29
#
_cell.length_a   1.000
_cell.length_b   1.000
_cell.length_c   1.000
_cell.angle_alpha   90.00
_cell.angle_beta   90.00
_cell.angle_gamma   90.00
#
_symmetry.space_group_name_H-M   'P 1'
#
loop_
_entity.id
_entity.type
_entity.pdbx_description
1 polymer ?
#
loop_
_entity_poly.entity_id
_entity_poly.type
_entity_poly.pdbx_seq_one_letter_code
_entity_poly.pdbx_strand_id
1 'polypeptide(L)'
;MEIIIFDTQQQLDAYAAELIVNTVNKKPNAVLGLATGSTPIGIYDKMIELYNQKKVSFRSVTTYNLDEYVGLQPQNDQSYAYYMNKHLFSHVDIPEDQTHLPNGMADDIDAECIRYDTMLEAQPVDIQLLGLGHNGHIGFNEPDVNLSGGTHAVKLKDETREANARFFDSMQEVPTSAVTMGVGSILKADTIVLAVRGADKAEIVKEALTGPITTSVPASLLQTHARVIVLLDREAGRMLE
;
A
#
# COMPACT_ATOMS: atom_id res chain seq x y z
N MET A 1 9.54 15.50 5.07
CA MET A 1 9.88 14.11 4.69
C MET A 1 11.08 13.68 5.52
N GLU A 2 11.01 12.51 6.14
CA GLU A 2 12.10 11.88 6.90
C GLU A 2 12.55 10.62 6.14
N ILE A 3 13.85 10.42 5.92
CA ILE A 3 14.39 9.26 5.21
C ILE A 3 15.29 8.49 6.18
N ILE A 4 15.02 7.19 6.34
CA ILE A 4 15.78 6.30 7.23
C ILE A 4 16.28 5.11 6.42
N ILE A 5 17.58 4.87 6.44
CA ILE A 5 18.23 3.75 5.75
C ILE A 5 18.64 2.71 6.80
N PHE A 6 18.22 1.47 6.58
CA PHE A 6 18.46 0.33 7.47
C PHE A 6 19.52 -0.60 6.89
N ASP A 7 20.31 -1.20 7.78
CA ASP A 7 21.32 -2.18 7.40
C ASP A 7 20.72 -3.51 6.90
N THR A 8 19.54 -3.85 7.43
CA THR A 8 18.84 -5.10 7.10
C THR A 8 17.36 -4.89 6.87
N GLN A 9 16.77 -5.76 6.05
CA GLN A 9 15.33 -5.79 5.81
C GLN A 9 14.55 -5.98 7.12
N GLN A 10 15.04 -6.84 8.02
CA GLN A 10 14.38 -7.10 9.30
C GLN A 10 14.30 -5.86 10.19
N GLN A 11 15.31 -4.99 10.15
CA GLN A 11 15.27 -3.72 10.88
C GLN A 11 14.22 -2.77 10.29
N LEU A 12 14.14 -2.69 8.95
CA LEU A 12 13.12 -1.91 8.26
C LEU A 12 11.72 -2.40 8.62
N ASP A 13 11.48 -3.72 8.51
CA ASP A 13 10.19 -4.34 8.79
C ASP A 13 9.76 -4.09 10.25
N ALA A 14 10.68 -4.26 11.20
CA ALA A 14 10.41 -4.01 12.62
C ALA A 14 10.06 -2.54 12.88
N TYR A 15 10.81 -1.61 12.31
CA TYR A 15 10.56 -0.18 12.49
C TYR A 15 9.22 0.26 11.88
N ALA A 16 8.90 -0.22 10.68
CA ALA A 16 7.61 0.05 10.03
C ALA A 16 6.44 -0.50 10.85
N ALA A 17 6.55 -1.73 11.35
CA ALA A 17 5.54 -2.34 12.23
C ALA A 17 5.38 -1.55 13.53
N GLU A 18 6.48 -1.09 14.14
CA GLU A 18 6.43 -0.25 15.36
C GLU A 18 5.74 1.09 15.11
N LEU A 19 5.95 1.74 13.96
CA LEU A 19 5.23 2.98 13.61
C LEU A 19 3.72 2.74 13.58
N ILE A 20 3.26 1.67 12.92
CA ILE A 20 1.84 1.31 12.83
C ILE A 20 1.28 0.96 14.21
N VAL A 21 1.96 0.09 14.96
CA VAL A 21 1.55 -0.35 16.30
C VAL A 21 1.50 0.84 17.28
N ASN A 22 2.48 1.74 17.22
CA ASN A 22 2.48 2.95 18.04
C ASN A 22 1.33 3.89 17.71
N THR A 23 0.92 3.95 16.43
CA THR A 23 -0.27 4.70 16.02
C THR A 23 -1.53 4.11 16.65
N VAL A 24 -1.69 2.78 16.59
CA VAL A 24 -2.82 2.07 17.22
C VAL A 24 -2.82 2.23 18.73
N ASN A 25 -1.67 2.11 19.38
CA ASN A 25 -1.57 2.27 20.85
C ASN A 25 -1.92 3.68 21.32
N LYS A 26 -1.62 4.71 20.50
CA LYS A 26 -2.00 6.11 20.79
C LYS A 26 -3.48 6.39 20.46
N LYS A 27 -4.01 5.74 19.42
CA LYS A 27 -5.38 5.88 18.94
C LYS A 27 -5.96 4.48 18.70
N PRO A 28 -6.59 3.82 19.69
CA PRO A 28 -7.09 2.45 19.57
C PRO A 28 -8.08 2.22 18.40
N ASN A 29 -8.80 3.27 18.00
CA ASN A 29 -9.68 3.26 16.81
C ASN A 29 -8.99 3.91 15.59
N ALA A 30 -7.68 3.71 15.44
CA ALA A 30 -6.93 4.18 14.29
C ALA A 30 -7.44 3.58 12.99
N VAL A 31 -7.33 4.37 11.92
CA VAL A 31 -7.60 3.95 10.55
C VAL A 31 -6.28 3.71 9.84
N LEU A 32 -6.05 2.47 9.41
CA LEU A 32 -4.82 2.05 8.77
C LEU A 32 -5.01 1.89 7.27
N GLY A 33 -4.20 2.58 6.49
CA GLY A 33 -4.06 2.33 5.06
C GLY A 33 -3.01 1.24 4.81
N LEU A 34 -3.40 0.15 4.17
CA LEU A 34 -2.56 -1.03 3.99
C LEU A 34 -2.25 -1.29 2.50
N ALA A 35 -1.12 -1.92 2.25
CA ALA A 35 -0.63 -2.26 0.92
C ALA A 35 -0.45 -3.78 0.78
N THR A 36 -0.39 -4.25 -0.47
CA THR A 36 -0.05 -5.64 -0.82
C THR A 36 1.32 -5.73 -1.49
N GLY A 37 1.70 -6.92 -1.91
CA GLY A 37 2.99 -7.20 -2.55
C GLY A 37 4.03 -7.79 -1.61
N SER A 38 5.29 -7.89 -2.07
CA SER A 38 6.34 -8.58 -1.30
C SER A 38 6.89 -7.75 -0.13
N THR A 39 6.86 -6.42 -0.24
CA THR A 39 7.43 -5.53 0.79
C THR A 39 6.67 -5.57 2.13
N PRO A 40 5.32 -5.51 2.17
CA PRO A 40 4.60 -5.51 3.42
C PRO A 40 4.62 -6.82 4.22
N ILE A 41 4.94 -7.97 3.62
CA ILE A 41 4.88 -9.27 4.29
C ILE A 41 5.69 -9.28 5.59
N GLY A 42 6.96 -8.88 5.55
CA GLY A 42 7.79 -8.83 6.75
C GLY A 42 7.31 -7.80 7.78
N ILE A 43 6.69 -6.71 7.34
CA ILE A 43 6.06 -5.71 8.22
C ILE A 43 4.85 -6.33 8.93
N TYR A 44 3.98 -7.04 8.21
CA TYR A 44 2.83 -7.74 8.78
C TYR A 44 3.25 -8.87 9.73
N ASP A 45 4.28 -9.64 9.39
CA ASP A 45 4.85 -10.64 10.30
C ASP A 45 5.28 -10.01 11.64
N LYS A 46 5.90 -8.83 11.61
CA LYS A 46 6.28 -8.09 12.81
C LYS A 46 5.08 -7.53 13.58
N MET A 47 4.05 -7.06 12.90
CA MET A 47 2.80 -6.64 13.55
C MET A 47 2.13 -7.82 14.28
N ILE A 48 2.08 -9.00 13.65
CA ILE A 48 1.55 -10.25 14.23
C ILE A 48 2.39 -10.66 15.46
N GLU A 49 3.73 -10.57 15.35
CA GLU A 49 4.62 -10.86 16.47
C GLU A 49 4.34 -9.95 17.67
N LEU A 50 4.16 -8.63 17.45
CA LEU A 50 3.82 -7.67 18.49
C LEU A 50 2.43 -7.92 19.09
N TYR A 51 1.45 -8.32 18.27
CA TYR A 51 0.13 -8.72 18.74
C TYR A 51 0.20 -9.98 19.62
N ASN A 52 0.92 -11.02 19.20
CA ASN A 52 1.10 -12.25 19.96
C ASN A 52 1.82 -12.00 21.30
N GLN A 53 2.72 -11.00 21.35
CA GLN A 53 3.37 -10.51 22.57
C GLN A 53 2.44 -9.63 23.43
N LYS A 54 1.18 -9.41 23.05
CA LYS A 54 0.19 -8.56 23.75
C LYS A 54 0.63 -7.09 23.87
N LYS A 55 1.45 -6.62 22.93
CA LYS A 55 1.89 -5.22 22.87
C LYS A 55 0.90 -4.31 22.16
N VAL A 56 -0.09 -4.87 21.46
CA VAL A 56 -1.13 -4.16 20.73
C VAL A 56 -2.37 -5.04 20.61
N SER A 57 -3.55 -4.41 20.50
CA SER A 57 -4.82 -5.03 20.08
C SER A 57 -5.36 -4.20 18.93
N PHE A 58 -5.83 -4.89 17.90
CA PHE A 58 -6.39 -4.25 16.71
C PHE A 58 -7.93 -4.31 16.66
N ARG A 59 -8.57 -4.74 17.74
CA ARG A 59 -10.04 -4.96 17.82
C ARG A 59 -10.91 -3.75 17.48
N SER A 60 -10.38 -2.54 17.59
CA SER A 60 -11.11 -1.30 17.30
C SER A 60 -10.56 -0.57 16.07
N VAL A 61 -9.60 -1.19 15.37
CA VAL A 61 -8.95 -0.65 14.17
C VAL A 61 -9.84 -0.84 12.95
N THR A 62 -9.88 0.16 12.09
CA THR A 62 -10.43 0.04 10.72
C THR A 62 -9.29 0.03 9.73
N THR A 63 -9.38 -0.77 8.66
CA THR A 63 -8.36 -0.82 7.61
C THR A 63 -8.93 -0.53 6.24
N TYR A 64 -8.14 0.15 5.41
CA TYR A 64 -8.39 0.38 3.99
C TYR A 64 -7.19 -0.06 3.17
N ASN A 65 -7.39 -0.97 2.20
CA ASN A 65 -6.35 -1.33 1.26
C ASN A 65 -6.34 -0.39 0.06
N LEU A 66 -5.16 -0.23 -0.55
CA LEU A 66 -4.97 0.66 -1.70
C LEU A 66 -5.77 0.24 -2.93
N ASP A 67 -5.92 -1.05 -3.14
CA ASP A 67 -6.36 -1.59 -4.43
C ASP A 67 -6.88 -3.02 -4.33
N GLU A 68 -7.54 -3.47 -5.39
CA GLU A 68 -7.94 -4.85 -5.65
C GLU A 68 -8.09 -5.07 -7.17
N TYR A 69 -7.81 -6.27 -7.62
CA TYR A 69 -8.04 -6.69 -9.00
C TYR A 69 -9.53 -6.75 -9.36
N VAL A 70 -9.88 -6.29 -10.55
CA VAL A 70 -11.24 -6.47 -11.10
C VAL A 70 -11.39 -7.89 -11.65
N GLY A 71 -12.49 -8.55 -11.27
CA GLY A 71 -12.85 -9.88 -11.76
C GLY A 71 -12.31 -11.05 -10.95
N LEU A 72 -11.58 -10.81 -9.85
CA LEU A 72 -11.18 -11.87 -8.93
C LEU A 72 -12.11 -11.94 -7.72
N GLN A 73 -12.62 -13.14 -7.43
CA GLN A 73 -13.36 -13.40 -6.20
C GLN A 73 -12.44 -13.24 -4.98
N PRO A 74 -12.93 -12.77 -3.82
CA PRO A 74 -12.12 -12.60 -2.61
C PRO A 74 -11.43 -13.89 -2.13
N GLN A 75 -11.96 -15.07 -2.49
CA GLN A 75 -11.40 -16.37 -2.14
C GLN A 75 -10.33 -16.85 -3.13
N ASN A 76 -10.17 -16.19 -4.27
CA ASN A 76 -9.11 -16.49 -5.21
C ASN A 76 -7.76 -16.19 -4.55
N ASP A 77 -6.82 -17.14 -4.61
CA ASP A 77 -5.52 -17.04 -3.94
C ASP A 77 -4.61 -15.91 -4.47
N GLN A 78 -5.00 -15.30 -5.58
CA GLN A 78 -4.34 -14.15 -6.18
C GLN A 78 -5.06 -12.81 -5.91
N SER A 79 -6.25 -12.82 -5.26
CA SER A 79 -6.91 -11.59 -4.85
C SER A 79 -6.16 -10.92 -3.69
N TYR A 80 -6.25 -9.61 -3.58
CA TYR A 80 -5.66 -8.90 -2.45
C TYR A 80 -6.45 -9.13 -1.16
N ALA A 81 -7.75 -9.42 -1.26
CA ALA A 81 -8.53 -9.88 -0.11
C ALA A 81 -7.97 -11.17 0.48
N TYR A 82 -7.66 -12.17 -0.36
CA TYR A 82 -7.01 -13.41 0.09
C TYR A 82 -5.62 -13.14 0.67
N TYR A 83 -4.82 -12.32 -0.02
CA TYR A 83 -3.49 -11.93 0.44
C TYR A 83 -3.54 -11.32 1.84
N MET A 84 -4.43 -10.35 2.09
CA MET A 84 -4.54 -9.69 3.38
C MET A 84 -5.01 -10.62 4.48
N ASN A 85 -5.97 -11.50 4.18
CA ASN A 85 -6.39 -12.52 5.13
C ASN A 85 -5.24 -13.48 5.49
N LYS A 86 -4.48 -13.95 4.50
CA LYS A 86 -3.35 -14.86 4.67
C LYS A 86 -2.20 -14.24 5.46
N HIS A 87 -1.88 -12.98 5.23
CA HIS A 87 -0.66 -12.37 5.77
C HIS A 87 -0.89 -11.47 6.99
N LEU A 88 -2.15 -11.11 7.30
CA LEU A 88 -2.44 -10.25 8.46
C LEU A 88 -3.76 -10.59 9.14
N PHE A 89 -4.91 -10.48 8.46
CA PHE A 89 -6.21 -10.39 9.12
C PHE A 89 -6.58 -11.64 9.92
N SER A 90 -6.26 -12.85 9.42
CA SER A 90 -6.52 -14.11 10.14
C SER A 90 -5.62 -14.33 11.36
N HIS A 91 -4.61 -13.48 11.57
CA HIS A 91 -3.61 -13.65 12.63
C HIS A 91 -3.75 -12.64 13.78
N VAL A 92 -4.64 -11.66 13.66
CA VAL A 92 -4.85 -10.57 14.62
C VAL A 92 -6.34 -10.40 14.93
N ASP A 93 -6.68 -9.55 15.90
CA ASP A 93 -8.05 -9.37 16.38
C ASP A 93 -8.83 -8.23 15.67
N ILE A 94 -8.49 -7.89 14.43
CA ILE A 94 -9.28 -6.94 13.62
C ILE A 94 -10.62 -7.59 13.27
N PRO A 95 -11.78 -6.95 13.57
CA PRO A 95 -13.06 -7.45 13.11
C PRO A 95 -13.15 -7.45 11.58
N GLU A 96 -13.74 -8.50 11.00
CA GLU A 96 -13.86 -8.65 9.54
C GLU A 96 -14.63 -7.48 8.90
N ASP A 97 -15.67 -6.98 9.56
CA ASP A 97 -16.48 -5.84 9.11
C ASP A 97 -15.76 -4.49 9.20
N GLN A 98 -14.58 -4.46 9.78
CA GLN A 98 -13.68 -3.30 9.83
C GLN A 98 -12.51 -3.38 8.82
N THR A 99 -12.46 -4.43 8.01
CA THR A 99 -11.44 -4.59 6.96
C THR A 99 -12.04 -4.27 5.60
N HIS A 100 -11.50 -3.25 4.94
CA HIS A 100 -12.06 -2.74 3.68
C HIS A 100 -11.05 -2.83 2.54
N LEU A 101 -11.49 -3.46 1.47
CA LEU A 101 -10.83 -3.45 0.16
C LEU A 101 -11.84 -2.97 -0.89
N PRO A 102 -11.39 -2.40 -2.01
CA PRO A 102 -12.28 -2.19 -3.15
C PRO A 102 -12.91 -3.51 -3.61
N ASN A 103 -14.19 -3.49 -3.95
CA ASN A 103 -14.88 -4.68 -4.44
C ASN A 103 -14.64 -4.85 -5.95
N GLY A 104 -13.61 -5.62 -6.33
CA GLY A 104 -13.32 -5.93 -7.73
C GLY A 104 -14.39 -6.76 -8.45
N MET A 105 -15.39 -7.28 -7.72
CA MET A 105 -16.54 -8.04 -8.25
C MET A 105 -17.83 -7.21 -8.35
N ALA A 106 -17.76 -5.89 -8.13
CA ALA A 106 -18.92 -5.02 -8.25
C ALA A 106 -19.46 -5.01 -9.69
N ASP A 107 -20.81 -5.04 -9.84
CA ASP A 107 -21.47 -4.95 -11.15
C ASP A 107 -21.21 -3.59 -11.82
N ASP A 108 -21.08 -2.54 -11.00
CA ASP A 108 -20.76 -1.18 -11.41
C ASP A 108 -19.49 -0.72 -10.69
N ILE A 109 -18.37 -0.76 -11.38
CA ILE A 109 -17.05 -0.39 -10.83
C ILE A 109 -16.96 1.11 -10.55
N ASP A 110 -17.62 1.96 -11.33
CA ASP A 110 -17.61 3.41 -11.09
C ASP A 110 -18.39 3.75 -9.81
N ALA A 111 -19.53 3.09 -9.58
CA ALA A 111 -20.28 3.20 -8.34
C ALA A 111 -19.47 2.69 -7.14
N GLU A 112 -18.69 1.62 -7.30
CA GLU A 112 -17.80 1.10 -6.26
C GLU A 112 -16.69 2.10 -5.93
N CYS A 113 -16.08 2.75 -6.93
CA CYS A 113 -15.07 3.79 -6.71
C CYS A 113 -15.64 4.95 -5.86
N ILE A 114 -16.85 5.39 -6.17
CA ILE A 114 -17.55 6.45 -5.40
C ILE A 114 -17.84 5.98 -3.98
N ARG A 115 -18.31 4.73 -3.80
CA ARG A 115 -18.57 4.15 -2.49
C ARG A 115 -17.29 4.12 -1.65
N TYR A 116 -16.19 3.67 -2.22
CA TYR A 116 -14.91 3.55 -1.53
C TYR A 116 -14.38 4.93 -1.10
N ASP A 117 -14.41 5.92 -1.97
CA ASP A 117 -14.03 7.30 -1.64
C ASP A 117 -14.93 7.90 -0.54
N THR A 118 -16.25 7.63 -0.57
CA THR A 118 -17.17 8.07 0.48
C THR A 118 -16.79 7.49 1.85
N MET A 119 -16.37 6.24 1.91
CA MET A 119 -15.90 5.60 3.14
C MET A 119 -14.59 6.23 3.64
N LEU A 120 -13.62 6.47 2.74
CA LEU A 120 -12.35 7.12 3.06
C LEU A 120 -12.55 8.57 3.55
N GLU A 121 -13.52 9.29 3.01
CA GLU A 121 -13.85 10.65 3.46
C GLU A 121 -14.52 10.66 4.84
N ALA A 122 -15.35 9.66 5.13
CA ALA A 122 -15.99 9.51 6.45
C ALA A 122 -15.00 9.11 7.54
N GLN A 123 -13.95 8.35 7.18
CA GLN A 123 -12.93 7.86 8.10
C GLN A 123 -11.52 8.07 7.51
N PRO A 124 -10.94 9.28 7.65
CA PRO A 124 -9.61 9.58 7.15
C PRO A 124 -8.52 8.66 7.72
N VAL A 125 -7.57 8.29 6.88
CA VAL A 125 -6.48 7.37 7.23
C VAL A 125 -5.46 8.05 8.14
N ASP A 126 -5.17 7.46 9.30
CA ASP A 126 -4.17 7.97 10.24
C ASP A 126 -2.73 7.65 9.80
N ILE A 127 -2.52 6.46 9.23
CA ILE A 127 -1.22 6.03 8.71
C ILE A 127 -1.41 5.17 7.48
N GLN A 128 -0.79 5.55 6.37
CA GLN A 128 -0.84 4.84 5.10
C GLN A 128 0.51 4.18 4.81
N LEU A 129 0.51 2.85 4.69
CA LEU A 129 1.66 2.10 4.20
C LEU A 129 1.66 2.08 2.67
N LEU A 130 2.80 2.39 2.06
CA LEU A 130 3.02 2.36 0.62
C LEU A 130 4.26 1.53 0.27
N GLY A 131 4.19 0.85 -0.86
CA GLY A 131 5.35 0.40 -1.62
C GLY A 131 5.66 1.35 -2.77
N LEU A 132 6.74 1.08 -3.52
CA LEU A 132 7.16 1.83 -4.71
C LEU A 132 7.29 0.91 -5.92
N GLY A 133 6.56 1.21 -6.98
CA GLY A 133 6.72 0.52 -8.27
C GLY A 133 8.04 0.87 -8.96
N HIS A 134 8.50 0.05 -9.91
CA HIS A 134 9.75 0.28 -10.64
C HIS A 134 9.75 1.56 -11.47
N ASN A 135 8.57 2.00 -11.92
CA ASN A 135 8.37 3.24 -12.67
C ASN A 135 7.86 4.41 -11.79
N GLY A 136 7.92 4.26 -10.47
CA GLY A 136 7.52 5.29 -9.51
C GLY A 136 6.03 5.33 -9.19
N HIS A 137 5.24 4.33 -9.59
CA HIS A 137 3.84 4.25 -9.20
C HIS A 137 3.67 3.97 -7.69
N ILE A 138 2.57 4.44 -7.14
CA ILE A 138 2.06 4.14 -5.79
C ILE A 138 0.62 3.64 -5.89
N GLY A 139 0.30 2.48 -5.26
CA GLY A 139 -0.89 1.71 -5.65
C GLY A 139 -0.80 1.34 -7.13
N PHE A 140 -1.90 1.39 -7.87
CA PHE A 140 -1.87 1.28 -9.34
C PHE A 140 -1.94 2.64 -10.05
N ASN A 141 -1.49 3.73 -9.38
CA ASN A 141 -1.35 5.03 -10.03
C ASN A 141 -0.08 5.06 -10.87
N GLU A 142 -0.18 4.58 -12.11
CA GLU A 142 0.90 4.50 -13.08
C GLU A 142 1.28 5.88 -13.64
N PRO A 143 2.55 6.07 -14.11
CA PRO A 143 2.94 7.27 -14.84
C PRO A 143 2.00 7.58 -16.00
N ASP A 144 1.43 8.81 -15.99
CA ASP A 144 0.51 9.30 -17.02
C ASP A 144 0.62 10.84 -17.12
N VAL A 145 0.00 11.42 -18.14
CA VAL A 145 -0.14 12.87 -18.30
C VAL A 145 -1.00 13.45 -17.17
N ASN A 146 -2.05 12.73 -16.78
CA ASN A 146 -2.93 13.08 -15.68
C ASN A 146 -3.00 11.94 -14.66
N LEU A 147 -3.11 12.27 -13.38
CA LEU A 147 -3.36 11.31 -12.31
C LEU A 147 -4.74 11.57 -11.69
N SER A 148 -5.43 10.49 -11.38
CA SER A 148 -6.74 10.57 -10.71
C SER A 148 -6.57 10.92 -9.23
N GLY A 149 -7.37 11.87 -8.74
CA GLY A 149 -7.37 12.25 -7.32
C GLY A 149 -8.09 11.23 -6.44
N GLY A 150 -9.26 10.73 -6.89
CA GLY A 150 -10.08 9.75 -6.19
C GLY A 150 -9.85 8.32 -6.65
N THR A 151 -10.51 7.39 -5.98
CA THR A 151 -10.53 5.97 -6.33
C THR A 151 -11.06 5.78 -7.75
N HIS A 152 -10.41 4.94 -8.54
CA HIS A 152 -10.74 4.76 -9.94
C HIS A 152 -10.35 3.37 -10.46
N ALA A 153 -11.01 2.96 -11.53
CA ALA A 153 -10.59 1.79 -12.27
C ALA A 153 -9.38 2.12 -13.17
N VAL A 154 -8.42 1.23 -13.20
CA VAL A 154 -7.22 1.37 -14.03
C VAL A 154 -7.03 0.11 -14.89
N LYS A 155 -6.68 0.32 -16.16
CA LYS A 155 -6.19 -0.76 -17.00
C LYS A 155 -4.72 -1.00 -16.70
N LEU A 156 -4.38 -2.23 -16.32
CA LEU A 156 -3.01 -2.59 -16.00
C LEU A 156 -2.15 -2.59 -17.28
N LYS A 157 -0.97 -1.99 -17.19
CA LYS A 157 0.03 -2.03 -18.27
C LYS A 157 0.58 -3.44 -18.42
N ASP A 158 0.99 -3.81 -19.63
CA ASP A 158 1.53 -5.15 -19.88
C ASP A 158 2.77 -5.44 -19.03
N GLU A 159 3.64 -4.46 -18.81
CA GLU A 159 4.80 -4.57 -17.91
C GLU A 159 4.39 -4.90 -16.46
N THR A 160 3.33 -4.26 -15.95
CA THR A 160 2.78 -4.54 -14.60
C THR A 160 2.17 -5.94 -14.56
N ARG A 161 1.45 -6.34 -15.61
CA ARG A 161 0.89 -7.69 -15.72
C ARG A 161 1.98 -8.75 -15.81
N GLU A 162 3.04 -8.52 -16.59
CA GLU A 162 4.21 -9.40 -16.70
C GLU A 162 4.92 -9.56 -15.35
N ALA A 163 5.12 -8.45 -14.62
CA ALA A 163 5.72 -8.49 -13.28
C ALA A 163 4.88 -9.30 -12.28
N ASN A 164 3.55 -9.29 -12.43
CA ASN A 164 2.62 -10.04 -11.58
C ASN A 164 2.35 -11.47 -12.09
N ALA A 165 2.69 -11.80 -13.35
CA ALA A 165 2.45 -13.13 -13.94
C ALA A 165 3.08 -14.28 -13.14
N ARG A 166 4.15 -14.00 -12.39
CA ARG A 166 4.80 -14.97 -11.49
C ARG A 166 3.90 -15.53 -10.38
N PHE A 167 2.76 -14.89 -10.12
CA PHE A 167 1.79 -15.28 -9.11
C PHE A 167 0.60 -16.07 -9.70
N PHE A 168 0.49 -16.17 -11.04
CA PHE A 168 -0.60 -16.81 -11.77
C PHE A 168 -0.08 -18.00 -12.57
N ASP A 169 -0.95 -18.96 -12.88
CA ASP A 169 -0.58 -20.12 -13.69
C ASP A 169 -0.28 -19.77 -15.14
N SER A 170 -0.88 -18.69 -15.63
CA SER A 170 -0.64 -18.17 -16.98
C SER A 170 -0.84 -16.65 -17.07
N MET A 171 -0.23 -16.03 -18.08
CA MET A 171 -0.41 -14.59 -18.36
C MET A 171 -1.87 -14.21 -18.66
N GLN A 172 -2.65 -15.16 -19.18
CA GLN A 172 -4.07 -14.97 -19.50
C GLN A 172 -4.94 -14.82 -18.24
N GLU A 173 -4.51 -15.41 -17.12
CA GLU A 173 -5.20 -15.32 -15.83
C GLU A 173 -4.88 -14.06 -15.05
N VAL A 174 -3.82 -13.35 -15.44
CA VAL A 174 -3.50 -12.05 -14.83
C VAL A 174 -4.58 -11.05 -15.19
N PRO A 175 -5.27 -10.45 -14.20
CA PRO A 175 -6.31 -9.46 -14.47
C PRO A 175 -5.83 -8.33 -15.37
N THR A 176 -6.74 -7.79 -16.16
CA THR A 176 -6.45 -6.68 -17.08
C THR A 176 -6.71 -5.32 -16.47
N SER A 177 -7.41 -5.29 -15.32
CA SER A 177 -7.79 -4.05 -14.62
C SER A 177 -7.82 -4.23 -13.11
N ALA A 178 -7.73 -3.13 -12.40
CA ALA A 178 -7.83 -3.05 -10.96
C ALA A 178 -8.62 -1.80 -10.55
N VAL A 179 -9.15 -1.79 -9.33
CA VAL A 179 -9.61 -0.57 -8.64
C VAL A 179 -8.50 -0.13 -7.70
N THR A 180 -8.15 1.15 -7.73
CA THR A 180 -7.07 1.70 -6.89
C THR A 180 -7.48 3.03 -6.29
N MET A 181 -7.05 3.29 -5.04
CA MET A 181 -7.10 4.64 -4.46
C MET A 181 -6.31 5.60 -5.34
N GLY A 182 -6.90 6.75 -5.65
CA GLY A 182 -6.20 7.81 -6.38
C GLY A 182 -5.14 8.51 -5.51
N VAL A 183 -4.22 9.22 -6.17
CA VAL A 183 -3.13 9.92 -5.46
C VAL A 183 -3.66 10.96 -4.47
N GLY A 184 -4.78 11.62 -4.76
CA GLY A 184 -5.40 12.58 -3.85
C GLY A 184 -5.93 11.92 -2.58
N SER A 185 -6.55 10.72 -2.68
CA SER A 185 -7.01 9.95 -1.52
C SER A 185 -5.83 9.48 -0.68
N ILE A 186 -4.75 9.01 -1.31
CA ILE A 186 -3.50 8.62 -0.63
C ILE A 186 -2.90 9.80 0.15
N LEU A 187 -2.83 10.98 -0.49
CA LEU A 187 -2.24 12.20 0.11
C LEU A 187 -3.10 12.83 1.22
N LYS A 188 -4.33 12.36 1.45
CA LYS A 188 -5.16 12.77 2.59
C LYS A 188 -4.81 12.06 3.90
N ALA A 189 -3.99 11.00 3.87
CA ALA A 189 -3.56 10.31 5.09
C ALA A 189 -2.78 11.28 6.01
N ASP A 190 -2.93 11.15 7.34
CA ASP A 190 -2.18 12.01 8.29
C ASP A 190 -0.67 11.73 8.23
N THR A 191 -0.29 10.47 8.14
CA THR A 191 1.10 10.04 7.99
C THR A 191 1.21 9.03 6.87
N ILE A 192 2.24 9.16 6.02
CA ILE A 192 2.56 8.19 4.98
C ILE A 192 3.88 7.52 5.32
N VAL A 193 3.90 6.18 5.27
CA VAL A 193 5.10 5.35 5.40
C VAL A 193 5.37 4.70 4.04
N LEU A 194 6.43 5.13 3.38
CA LEU A 194 6.91 4.54 2.13
C LEU A 194 8.04 3.55 2.44
N ALA A 195 7.80 2.25 2.23
CA ALA A 195 8.78 1.20 2.44
C ALA A 195 9.30 0.67 1.11
N VAL A 196 10.62 0.73 0.89
CA VAL A 196 11.23 0.31 -0.38
C VAL A 196 12.48 -0.52 -0.12
N ARG A 197 12.65 -1.60 -0.90
CA ARG A 197 13.73 -2.56 -0.79
C ARG A 197 14.29 -2.94 -2.15
N GLY A 198 15.59 -3.23 -2.18
CA GLY A 198 16.27 -3.80 -3.33
C GLY A 198 17.00 -2.80 -4.20
N ALA A 199 18.12 -3.26 -4.77
CA ALA A 199 19.01 -2.47 -5.60
C ALA A 199 18.36 -1.96 -6.90
N ASP A 200 17.37 -2.70 -7.41
CA ASP A 200 16.58 -2.37 -8.59
C ASP A 200 15.65 -1.17 -8.40
N LYS A 201 15.47 -0.74 -7.15
CA LYS A 201 14.67 0.43 -6.79
C LYS A 201 15.50 1.71 -6.60
N ALA A 202 16.82 1.63 -6.55
CA ALA A 202 17.66 2.76 -6.15
C ALA A 202 17.50 4.00 -7.07
N GLU A 203 17.40 3.80 -8.39
CA GLU A 203 17.20 4.90 -9.34
C GLU A 203 15.86 5.57 -9.15
N ILE A 204 14.78 4.79 -9.11
CA ILE A 204 13.43 5.36 -8.95
C ILE A 204 13.22 5.96 -7.56
N VAL A 205 13.86 5.44 -6.51
CA VAL A 205 13.87 6.06 -5.17
C VAL A 205 14.50 7.45 -5.25
N LYS A 206 15.68 7.58 -5.88
CA LYS A 206 16.33 8.88 -6.05
C LYS A 206 15.44 9.84 -6.84
N GLU A 207 14.90 9.39 -7.97
CA GLU A 207 14.04 10.23 -8.81
C GLU A 207 12.79 10.68 -8.06
N ALA A 208 12.11 9.77 -7.36
CA ALA A 208 10.89 10.07 -6.61
C ALA A 208 11.12 11.03 -5.43
N LEU A 209 12.26 10.91 -4.73
CA LEU A 209 12.48 11.66 -3.49
C LEU A 209 13.27 12.96 -3.67
N THR A 210 14.09 13.07 -4.71
CA THR A 210 14.97 14.21 -4.94
C THR A 210 14.83 14.85 -6.33
N GLY A 211 14.12 14.19 -7.24
CA GLY A 211 13.82 14.70 -8.57
C GLY A 211 12.66 15.71 -8.58
N PRO A 212 12.28 16.21 -9.76
CA PRO A 212 11.14 17.11 -9.90
C PRO A 212 9.83 16.41 -9.57
N ILE A 213 8.87 17.16 -9.02
CA ILE A 213 7.50 16.67 -8.81
C ILE A 213 6.80 16.60 -10.16
N THR A 214 6.41 15.40 -10.57
CA THR A 214 5.83 15.14 -11.89
C THR A 214 4.88 13.95 -11.88
N THR A 215 3.90 13.94 -12.74
CA THR A 215 2.99 12.81 -12.96
C THR A 215 3.68 11.63 -13.65
N SER A 216 4.82 11.85 -14.28
CA SER A 216 5.67 10.78 -14.85
C SER A 216 6.36 9.93 -13.78
N VAL A 217 6.40 10.40 -12.53
CA VAL A 217 6.84 9.67 -11.34
C VAL A 217 5.84 9.94 -10.22
N PRO A 218 4.71 9.21 -10.16
CA PRO A 218 3.64 9.50 -9.21
C PRO A 218 4.07 9.61 -7.75
N ALA A 219 5.04 8.79 -7.32
CA ALA A 219 5.62 8.86 -5.98
C ALA A 219 6.33 10.20 -5.68
N SER A 220 6.71 10.99 -6.70
CA SER A 220 7.30 12.31 -6.49
C SER A 220 6.33 13.29 -5.81
N LEU A 221 5.01 13.06 -5.95
CA LEU A 221 3.97 13.84 -5.26
C LEU A 221 4.06 13.71 -3.74
N LEU A 222 4.66 12.64 -3.20
CA LEU A 222 4.91 12.49 -1.76
C LEU A 222 5.78 13.62 -1.19
N GLN A 223 6.60 14.28 -2.01
CA GLN A 223 7.37 15.46 -1.62
C GLN A 223 6.48 16.64 -1.17
N THR A 224 5.21 16.67 -1.57
CA THR A 224 4.24 17.71 -1.19
C THR A 224 3.54 17.43 0.13
N HIS A 225 3.63 16.19 0.64
CA HIS A 225 2.93 15.78 1.84
C HIS A 225 3.68 16.21 3.12
N ALA A 226 2.94 16.67 4.12
CA ALA A 226 3.50 17.24 5.35
C ALA A 226 4.29 16.20 6.18
N ARG A 227 3.84 14.94 6.20
CA ARG A 227 4.40 13.89 7.05
C ARG A 227 4.62 12.58 6.29
N VAL A 228 5.78 12.46 5.67
CA VAL A 228 6.23 11.23 4.98
C VAL A 228 7.46 10.68 5.68
N ILE A 229 7.41 9.40 6.02
CA ILE A 229 8.52 8.62 6.56
C ILE A 229 8.90 7.60 5.49
N VAL A 230 10.11 7.71 4.96
CA VAL A 230 10.63 6.82 3.92
C VAL A 230 11.61 5.85 4.58
N LEU A 231 11.33 4.56 4.45
CA LEU A 231 12.11 3.47 5.02
C LEU A 231 12.77 2.70 3.87
N LEU A 232 14.08 2.69 3.84
CA LEU A 232 14.87 2.08 2.78
C LEU A 232 15.82 1.04 3.37
N ASP A 233 16.05 -0.06 2.65
CA ASP A 233 17.27 -0.82 2.87
C ASP A 233 18.47 -0.11 2.19
N ARG A 234 19.71 -0.54 2.52
CA ARG A 234 20.92 0.07 1.95
C ARG A 234 20.93 0.06 0.43
N GLU A 235 20.41 -1.02 -0.15
CA GLU A 235 20.43 -1.20 -1.60
C GLU A 235 19.47 -0.23 -2.31
N ALA A 236 18.27 -0.03 -1.77
CA ALA A 236 17.31 0.95 -2.31
C ALA A 236 17.78 2.39 -2.06
N GLY A 237 18.45 2.66 -0.93
CA GLY A 237 18.93 4.00 -0.55
C GLY A 237 20.30 4.40 -1.14
N ARG A 238 21.04 3.49 -1.79
CA ARG A 238 22.44 3.67 -2.19
C ARG A 238 22.73 4.89 -3.09
N MET A 239 21.72 5.45 -3.74
CA MET A 239 21.86 6.61 -4.61
C MET A 239 21.44 7.94 -3.94
N LEU A 240 21.08 7.91 -2.66
CA LEU A 240 20.74 9.10 -1.86
C LEU A 240 21.91 9.59 -1.00
N GLU A 241 22.97 8.78 -0.88
CA GLU A 241 24.20 9.09 -0.16
C GLU A 241 25.12 10.03 -0.95
#